data_a97c74c7c6efba3e45b96c4c2d5f748a
#
_entry.id   a97c74c7c6efba3e45b96c4c2d5f748a
#
_cell.length_a   1.000
_cell.length_b   1.000
_cell.length_c   1.000
_cell.angle_alpha   90.00
_cell.angle_beta   90.00
_cell.angle_gamma   90.00
#
_symmetry.space_group_name_H-M   'P 1'
#
loop_
_entity.id
_entity.type
_entity.pdbx_description
1 polymer ?
#
loop_
_entity_poly.entity_id
_entity_poly.type
_entity_poly.pdbx_seq_one_letter_code
_entity_poly.pdbx_strand_id
1 'polypeptide(L)'
;TMFALTVSLFVLAGISGMYKGELDSGSWILFVLKCLGYCVFVFVVFPRFARWFFRTYEDNVMQYIFVLALVFLSAALAELAGMEGIFGAFLAGLILNPLIPHVSPLMNRTEFVGNALFIPYFLIGVGMLINLGALFNGGDTIRVVVVMVLVATITKWMAAWVTQMIYGMSKF
;
A
#
# COMPACT_ATOMS: atom_id res chain seq x y z
N THR A 1 6.57 -3.42 11.11
CA THR A 1 5.38 -2.64 10.64
C THR A 1 5.15 -2.76 9.15
N MET A 2 6.19 -2.68 8.30
CA MET A 2 6.03 -2.82 6.82
C MET A 2 5.47 -4.17 6.41
N PHE A 3 5.92 -5.26 7.03
CA PHE A 3 5.40 -6.60 6.77
C PHE A 3 3.89 -6.74 7.08
N ALA A 4 3.43 -6.15 8.19
CA ALA A 4 2.01 -6.16 8.55
C ALA A 4 1.15 -5.38 7.54
N LEU A 5 1.64 -4.26 7.02
CA LEU A 5 0.96 -3.49 5.96
C LEU A 5 0.85 -4.30 4.67
N THR A 6 1.92 -4.99 4.27
CA THR A 6 1.90 -5.86 3.09
C THR A 6 0.87 -6.98 3.22
N VAL A 7 0.84 -7.66 4.36
CA VAL A 7 -0.12 -8.73 4.64
C VAL A 7 -1.55 -8.19 4.69
N SER A 8 -1.77 -7.04 5.34
CA SER A 8 -3.10 -6.39 5.40
C SER A 8 -3.62 -6.01 4.03
N LEU A 9 -2.77 -5.44 3.16
CA LEU A 9 -3.15 -5.10 1.79
C LEU A 9 -3.42 -6.35 0.94
N PHE A 10 -2.68 -7.44 1.17
CA PHE A 10 -2.93 -8.72 0.49
C PHE A 10 -4.28 -9.32 0.89
N VAL A 11 -4.62 -9.28 2.18
CA VAL A 11 -5.92 -9.72 2.69
C VAL A 11 -7.04 -8.85 2.14
N LEU A 12 -6.83 -7.52 2.11
CA LEU A 12 -7.81 -6.58 1.55
C LEU A 12 -8.05 -6.85 0.05
N ALA A 13 -6.99 -7.07 -0.72
CA ALA A 13 -7.11 -7.42 -2.14
C ALA A 13 -7.87 -8.74 -2.34
N GLY A 14 -7.64 -9.74 -1.48
CA GLY A 14 -8.40 -10.99 -1.49
C GLY A 14 -9.89 -10.80 -1.20
N ILE A 15 -10.22 -10.04 -0.17
CA ILE A 15 -11.62 -9.73 0.22
C ILE A 15 -12.31 -8.93 -0.88
N SER A 16 -11.64 -7.93 -1.45
CA SER A 16 -12.15 -7.09 -2.54
C SER A 16 -12.45 -7.92 -3.80
N GLY A 17 -11.59 -8.88 -4.13
CA GLY A 17 -11.80 -9.85 -5.21
C GLY A 17 -13.01 -10.75 -4.98
N MET A 18 -13.26 -11.17 -3.72
CA MET A 18 -14.46 -11.95 -3.35
C MET A 18 -15.75 -11.15 -3.54
N TYR A 19 -15.74 -9.88 -3.20
CA TYR A 19 -16.93 -9.03 -3.25
C TYR A 19 -17.37 -8.66 -4.67
N LYS A 20 -16.44 -8.64 -5.62
CA LYS A 20 -16.71 -8.36 -7.04
C LYS A 20 -17.42 -9.50 -7.78
N GLY A 21 -17.76 -10.60 -7.10
CA GLY A 21 -18.63 -11.67 -7.61
C GLY A 21 -18.06 -12.54 -8.73
N GLU A 22 -16.76 -12.44 -9.01
CA GLU A 22 -16.09 -13.20 -10.07
C GLU A 22 -15.54 -14.57 -9.60
N LEU A 23 -15.92 -15.02 -8.39
CA LEU A 23 -15.29 -16.17 -7.75
C LEU A 23 -16.18 -17.42 -7.77
N ASP A 24 -16.23 -18.05 -8.91
CA ASP A 24 -16.44 -19.49 -8.98
C ASP A 24 -15.13 -20.22 -8.57
N SER A 25 -15.21 -21.44 -8.03
CA SER A 25 -14.08 -22.13 -7.39
C SER A 25 -12.80 -22.23 -8.27
N GLY A 26 -12.92 -22.11 -9.60
CA GLY A 26 -11.80 -22.04 -10.53
C GLY A 26 -11.15 -20.64 -10.63
N SER A 27 -11.89 -19.57 -10.34
CA SER A 27 -11.45 -18.19 -10.45
C SER A 27 -10.47 -17.78 -9.35
N TRP A 28 -10.53 -18.42 -8.17
CA TRP A 28 -9.57 -18.19 -7.08
C TRP A 28 -8.13 -18.51 -7.46
N ILE A 29 -7.93 -19.64 -8.11
CA ILE A 29 -6.60 -20.08 -8.56
C ILE A 29 -6.08 -19.09 -9.60
N LEU A 30 -6.95 -18.64 -10.51
CA LEU A 30 -6.59 -17.66 -11.53
C LEU A 30 -6.25 -16.30 -10.93
N PHE A 31 -6.99 -15.84 -9.90
CA PHE A 31 -6.71 -14.60 -9.19
C PHE A 31 -5.38 -14.66 -8.45
N VAL A 32 -5.12 -15.73 -7.69
CA VAL A 32 -3.85 -15.94 -6.99
C VAL A 32 -2.69 -16.01 -8.00
N LEU A 33 -2.89 -16.67 -9.14
CA LEU A 33 -1.88 -16.75 -10.19
C LEU A 33 -1.58 -15.40 -10.82
N LYS A 34 -2.61 -14.57 -11.06
CA LYS A 34 -2.45 -13.18 -11.53
C LYS A 34 -1.70 -12.33 -10.50
N CYS A 35 -2.06 -12.43 -9.20
CA CYS A 35 -1.36 -11.72 -8.13
C CYS A 35 0.12 -12.11 -8.03
N LEU A 36 0.41 -13.40 -8.05
CA LEU A 36 1.79 -13.90 -8.03
C LEU A 36 2.55 -13.48 -9.28
N GLY A 37 1.95 -13.61 -10.46
CA GLY A 37 2.56 -13.16 -11.71
C GLY A 37 2.86 -11.66 -11.71
N TYR A 38 1.94 -10.84 -11.22
CA TYR A 38 2.13 -9.41 -11.04
C TYR A 38 3.27 -9.10 -10.08
N CYS A 39 3.29 -9.72 -8.88
CA CYS A 39 4.35 -9.53 -7.91
C CYS A 39 5.73 -9.89 -8.51
N VAL A 40 5.85 -11.07 -9.13
CA VAL A 40 7.10 -11.49 -9.77
C VAL A 40 7.51 -10.51 -10.87
N PHE A 41 6.57 -10.08 -11.71
CA PHE A 41 6.83 -9.09 -12.76
C PHE A 41 7.39 -7.78 -12.17
N VAL A 42 6.72 -7.21 -11.17
CA VAL A 42 7.13 -5.94 -10.57
C VAL A 42 8.48 -6.09 -9.86
N PHE A 43 8.71 -7.17 -9.11
CA PHE A 43 9.97 -7.42 -8.42
C PHE A 43 11.16 -7.66 -9.36
N VAL A 44 10.93 -8.20 -10.55
CA VAL A 44 12.00 -8.50 -11.51
C VAL A 44 12.25 -7.35 -12.48
N VAL A 45 11.18 -6.76 -13.03
CA VAL A 45 11.29 -5.74 -14.11
C VAL A 45 11.62 -4.37 -13.53
N PHE A 46 10.93 -3.94 -12.48
CA PHE A 46 11.08 -2.58 -11.93
C PHE A 46 12.49 -2.29 -11.41
N PRO A 47 13.15 -3.16 -10.62
CA PRO A 47 14.50 -2.87 -10.17
C PRO A 47 15.52 -2.83 -11.30
N ARG A 48 15.32 -3.65 -12.33
CA ARG A 48 16.21 -3.65 -13.51
C ARG A 48 16.07 -2.36 -14.29
N PHE A 49 14.82 -1.94 -14.53
CA PHE A 49 14.51 -0.75 -15.29
C PHE A 49 14.91 0.51 -14.54
N ALA A 50 14.66 0.57 -13.22
CA ALA A 50 15.06 1.68 -12.38
C ALA A 50 16.58 1.83 -12.29
N ARG A 51 17.32 0.73 -12.09
CA ARG A 51 18.80 0.77 -12.10
C ARG A 51 19.39 1.23 -13.42
N TRP A 52 18.82 0.76 -14.52
CA TRP A 52 19.25 1.21 -15.85
C TRP A 52 19.02 2.71 -16.02
N PHE A 53 17.85 3.20 -15.66
CA PHE A 53 17.47 4.61 -15.78
C PHE A 53 18.33 5.51 -14.89
N PHE A 54 18.52 5.17 -13.60
CA PHE A 54 19.34 5.96 -12.66
C PHE A 54 20.83 6.00 -13.04
N ARG A 55 21.30 5.00 -13.79
CA ARG A 55 22.68 5.02 -14.32
C ARG A 55 22.83 5.87 -15.57
N THR A 56 21.77 6.06 -16.32
CA THR A 56 21.79 6.76 -17.61
C THR A 56 21.52 8.25 -17.43
N TYR A 57 20.66 8.61 -16.49
CA TYR A 57 20.22 9.99 -16.26
C TYR A 57 20.57 10.42 -14.83
N GLU A 58 21.46 11.44 -14.73
CA GLU A 58 21.89 11.99 -13.42
C GLU A 58 20.99 13.14 -12.93
N ASP A 59 20.06 13.64 -13.76
CA ASP A 59 19.18 14.72 -13.39
C ASP A 59 18.11 14.27 -12.37
N ASN A 60 18.15 14.90 -11.20
CA ASN A 60 17.24 14.63 -10.08
C ASN A 60 15.76 14.87 -10.44
N VAL A 61 15.46 15.79 -11.36
CA VAL A 61 14.07 16.08 -11.78
C VAL A 61 13.55 14.94 -12.65
N MET A 62 14.36 14.51 -13.61
CA MET A 62 14.04 13.37 -14.48
C MET A 62 13.86 12.09 -13.67
N GLN A 63 14.74 11.85 -12.69
CA GLN A 63 14.63 10.69 -11.80
C GLN A 63 13.34 10.73 -10.98
N TYR A 64 12.93 11.91 -10.49
CA TYR A 64 11.68 12.06 -9.76
C TYR A 64 10.45 11.76 -10.62
N ILE A 65 10.40 12.32 -11.83
CA ILE A 65 9.30 12.06 -12.79
C ILE A 65 9.24 10.57 -13.13
N PHE A 66 10.39 9.93 -13.32
CA PHE A 66 10.46 8.51 -13.60
C PHE A 66 9.95 7.65 -12.43
N VAL A 67 10.31 7.97 -11.18
CA VAL A 67 9.79 7.29 -9.99
C VAL A 67 8.27 7.41 -9.91
N LEU A 68 7.71 8.62 -10.12
CA LEU A 68 6.27 8.81 -10.17
C LEU A 68 5.59 8.00 -11.27
N ALA A 69 6.17 8.02 -12.47
CA ALA A 69 5.66 7.25 -13.60
C ALA A 69 5.62 5.75 -13.31
N LEU A 70 6.67 5.20 -12.65
CA LEU A 70 6.70 3.80 -12.25
C LEU A 70 5.65 3.48 -11.19
N VAL A 71 5.43 4.37 -10.21
CA VAL A 71 4.39 4.18 -9.18
C VAL A 71 3.00 4.15 -9.80
N PHE A 72 2.68 5.09 -10.68
CA PHE A 72 1.39 5.12 -11.38
C PHE A 72 1.21 3.95 -12.34
N LEU A 73 2.25 3.56 -13.05
CA LEU A 73 2.24 2.39 -13.93
C LEU A 73 1.97 1.11 -13.12
N SER A 74 2.62 0.96 -11.98
CA SER A 74 2.40 -0.18 -11.08
C SER A 74 0.96 -0.21 -10.55
N ALA A 75 0.41 0.94 -10.16
CA ALA A 75 -0.98 1.05 -9.73
C ALA A 75 -1.96 0.62 -10.84
N ALA A 76 -1.77 1.12 -12.05
CA ALA A 76 -2.60 0.76 -13.21
C ALA A 76 -2.50 -0.74 -13.56
N LEU A 77 -1.29 -1.31 -13.52
CA LEU A 77 -1.09 -2.75 -13.76
C LEU A 77 -1.74 -3.61 -12.67
N ALA A 78 -1.74 -3.15 -11.40
CA ALA A 78 -2.43 -3.84 -10.32
C ALA A 78 -3.95 -3.86 -10.55
N GLU A 79 -4.54 -2.76 -10.99
CA GLU A 79 -5.96 -2.68 -11.33
C GLU A 79 -6.33 -3.62 -12.50
N LEU A 80 -5.51 -3.69 -13.52
CA LEU A 80 -5.69 -4.65 -14.62
C LEU A 80 -5.60 -6.11 -14.17
N ALA A 81 -4.81 -6.38 -13.13
CA ALA A 81 -4.74 -7.71 -12.51
C ALA A 81 -5.95 -8.03 -11.59
N GLY A 82 -6.84 -7.05 -11.36
CA GLY A 82 -8.00 -7.18 -10.48
C GLY A 82 -7.72 -6.82 -9.01
N MET A 83 -6.54 -6.25 -8.73
CA MET A 83 -6.15 -5.76 -7.40
C MET A 83 -6.45 -4.26 -7.27
N GLU A 84 -6.41 -3.72 -6.06
CA GLU A 84 -6.49 -2.27 -5.87
C GLU A 84 -5.19 -1.57 -6.26
N GLY A 85 -5.28 -0.41 -6.93
CA GLY A 85 -4.14 0.38 -7.36
C GLY A 85 -3.21 0.80 -6.22
N ILE A 86 -3.75 0.96 -5.00
CA ILE A 86 -2.99 1.24 -3.78
C ILE A 86 -1.93 0.16 -3.51
N PHE A 87 -2.28 -1.11 -3.72
CA PHE A 87 -1.35 -2.22 -3.56
C PHE A 87 -0.19 -2.14 -4.57
N GLY A 88 -0.52 -1.80 -5.82
CA GLY A 88 0.48 -1.62 -6.87
C GLY A 88 1.45 -0.48 -6.57
N ALA A 89 0.93 0.69 -6.18
CA ALA A 89 1.74 1.84 -5.80
C ALA A 89 2.65 1.53 -4.61
N PHE A 90 2.13 0.81 -3.60
CA PHE A 90 2.90 0.39 -2.44
C PHE A 90 4.06 -0.56 -2.80
N LEU A 91 3.80 -1.56 -3.64
CA LEU A 91 4.85 -2.49 -4.11
C LEU A 91 5.95 -1.76 -4.89
N ALA A 92 5.57 -0.83 -5.78
CA ALA A 92 6.55 -0.02 -6.50
C ALA A 92 7.43 0.79 -5.54
N GLY A 93 6.83 1.45 -4.54
CA GLY A 93 7.55 2.19 -3.51
C GLY A 93 8.51 1.30 -2.70
N LEU A 94 8.05 0.10 -2.31
CA LEU A 94 8.88 -0.87 -1.58
C LEU A 94 10.10 -1.31 -2.38
N ILE A 95 9.94 -1.51 -3.67
CA ILE A 95 11.02 -1.96 -4.58
C ILE A 95 11.99 -0.83 -4.90
N LEU A 96 11.49 0.40 -5.05
CA LEU A 96 12.31 1.58 -5.36
C LEU A 96 13.07 2.10 -4.13
N ASN A 97 12.56 1.90 -2.93
CA ASN A 97 13.15 2.39 -1.68
C ASN A 97 14.63 2.00 -1.50
N PRO A 98 15.07 0.73 -1.68
CA PRO A 98 16.48 0.36 -1.54
C PRO A 98 17.37 0.87 -2.69
N LEU A 99 16.79 1.36 -3.79
CA LEU A 99 17.53 1.89 -4.93
C LEU A 99 17.81 3.40 -4.81
N ILE A 100 17.09 4.09 -3.93
CA ILE A 100 17.20 5.53 -3.71
C ILE A 100 17.90 5.77 -2.37
N PRO A 101 19.10 6.40 -2.35
CA PRO A 101 19.77 6.72 -1.10
C PRO A 101 18.92 7.68 -0.24
N HIS A 102 18.82 7.40 1.07
CA HIS A 102 17.99 8.18 2.00
C HIS A 102 18.40 9.66 2.12
N VAL A 103 19.65 9.98 1.82
CA VAL A 103 20.21 11.35 1.88
C VAL A 103 20.24 12.01 0.49
N SER A 104 19.54 11.47 -0.50
CA SER A 104 19.54 12.01 -1.86
C SER A 104 18.56 13.16 -2.04
N PRO A 105 18.84 14.12 -2.94
CA PRO A 105 17.87 15.15 -3.32
C PRO A 105 16.56 14.58 -3.86
N LEU A 106 16.62 13.41 -4.49
CA LEU A 106 15.45 12.67 -4.97
C LEU A 106 14.56 12.22 -3.81
N MET A 107 15.13 11.67 -2.74
CA MET A 107 14.37 11.23 -1.57
C MET A 107 13.67 12.42 -0.88
N ASN A 108 14.39 13.53 -0.69
CA ASN A 108 13.83 14.74 -0.10
C ASN A 108 12.65 15.29 -0.91
N ARG A 109 12.73 15.29 -2.24
CA ARG A 109 11.62 15.72 -3.11
C ARG A 109 10.43 14.78 -3.02
N THR A 110 10.67 13.47 -3.03
CA THR A 110 9.63 12.46 -2.92
C THR A 110 8.91 12.56 -1.58
N GLU A 111 9.65 12.72 -0.50
CA GLU A 111 9.10 12.92 0.85
C GLU A 111 8.33 14.23 0.98
N PHE A 112 8.86 15.33 0.44
CA PHE A 112 8.17 16.62 0.45
C PHE A 112 6.82 16.55 -0.28
N VAL A 113 6.79 16.04 -1.51
CA VAL A 113 5.54 15.96 -2.29
C VAL A 113 4.58 14.93 -1.68
N GLY A 114 5.09 13.83 -1.14
CA GLY A 114 4.31 12.85 -0.40
C GLY A 114 3.56 13.49 0.77
N ASN A 115 4.28 14.22 1.61
CA ASN A 115 3.73 14.87 2.81
C ASN A 115 2.87 16.10 2.49
N ALA A 116 3.27 16.91 1.50
CA ALA A 116 2.60 18.17 1.20
C ALA A 116 1.38 18.03 0.28
N LEU A 117 1.36 17.02 -0.59
CA LEU A 117 0.32 16.86 -1.59
C LEU A 117 -0.44 15.53 -1.45
N PHE A 118 0.26 14.39 -1.50
CA PHE A 118 -0.42 13.09 -1.58
C PHE A 118 -1.14 12.70 -0.30
N ILE A 119 -0.53 12.92 0.87
CA ILE A 119 -1.16 12.57 2.15
C ILE A 119 -2.40 13.43 2.42
N PRO A 120 -2.38 14.79 2.31
CA PRO A 120 -3.59 15.60 2.47
C PRO A 120 -4.67 15.26 1.44
N TYR A 121 -4.30 15.06 0.17
CA TYR A 121 -5.25 14.69 -0.88
C TYR A 121 -5.93 13.34 -0.58
N PHE A 122 -5.16 12.35 -0.15
CA PHE A 122 -5.69 11.05 0.26
C PHE A 122 -6.64 11.18 1.45
N LEU A 123 -6.27 11.93 2.49
CA LEU A 123 -7.12 12.10 3.67
C LEU A 123 -8.44 12.81 3.34
N ILE A 124 -8.41 13.83 2.48
CA ILE A 124 -9.60 14.51 2.01
C ILE A 124 -10.47 13.55 1.18
N GLY A 125 -9.86 12.81 0.26
CA GLY A 125 -10.56 11.83 -0.58
C GLY A 125 -11.27 10.75 0.24
N VAL A 126 -10.57 10.17 1.21
CA VAL A 126 -11.16 9.18 2.12
C VAL A 126 -12.28 9.81 2.97
N GLY A 127 -12.07 11.05 3.45
CA GLY A 127 -13.09 11.78 4.21
C GLY A 127 -14.37 12.00 3.41
N MET A 128 -14.29 12.29 2.13
CA MET A 128 -15.45 12.48 1.25
C MET A 128 -16.22 11.17 0.96
N LEU A 129 -15.55 10.02 1.04
CA LEU A 129 -16.20 8.72 0.86
C LEU A 129 -17.03 8.27 2.06
N ILE A 130 -16.83 8.89 3.23
CA ILE A 130 -17.56 8.54 4.44
C ILE A 130 -18.99 9.09 4.35
N ASN A 131 -19.97 8.17 4.28
CA ASN A 131 -21.38 8.52 4.35
C ASN A 131 -21.80 8.76 5.80
N LEU A 132 -21.73 10.01 6.24
CA LEU A 132 -22.14 10.41 7.60
C LEU A 132 -23.62 10.08 7.89
N GLY A 133 -24.49 10.13 6.88
CA GLY A 133 -25.89 9.77 7.04
C GLY A 133 -26.10 8.30 7.43
N ALA A 134 -25.31 7.40 6.90
CA ALA A 134 -25.33 5.97 7.26
C ALA A 134 -24.86 5.74 8.71
N LEU A 135 -23.96 6.57 9.22
CA LEU A 135 -23.49 6.52 10.60
C LEU A 135 -24.60 6.89 11.61
N PHE A 136 -25.40 7.91 11.31
CA PHE A 136 -26.42 8.41 12.24
C PHE A 136 -27.77 7.67 12.14
N ASN A 137 -28.08 7.07 10.99
CA ASN A 137 -29.36 6.40 10.75
C ASN A 137 -29.40 4.89 11.06
N GLY A 138 -28.26 4.29 11.40
CA GLY A 138 -28.14 2.86 11.67
C GLY A 138 -27.50 2.58 13.03
N GLY A 139 -28.29 2.23 14.05
CA GLY A 139 -27.77 1.84 15.37
C GLY A 139 -26.77 0.66 15.30
N ASP A 140 -26.96 -0.24 14.35
CA ASP A 140 -26.02 -1.36 14.11
C ASP A 140 -24.74 -0.91 13.45
N THR A 141 -24.76 0.12 12.62
CA THR A 141 -23.55 0.68 11.96
C THR A 141 -22.61 1.28 13.00
N ILE A 142 -23.12 2.04 13.96
CA ILE A 142 -22.30 2.60 15.06
C ILE A 142 -21.67 1.47 15.89
N ARG A 143 -22.41 0.42 16.18
CA ARG A 143 -21.91 -0.74 16.91
C ARG A 143 -20.75 -1.42 16.18
N VAL A 144 -20.88 -1.64 14.87
CA VAL A 144 -19.80 -2.21 14.04
C VAL A 144 -18.57 -1.31 14.02
N VAL A 145 -18.74 0.00 13.85
CA VAL A 145 -17.63 0.96 13.85
C VAL A 145 -16.90 0.94 15.19
N VAL A 146 -17.63 1.00 16.32
CA VAL A 146 -17.03 0.95 17.66
C VAL A 146 -16.27 -0.35 17.88
N VAL A 147 -16.84 -1.48 17.52
CA VAL A 147 -16.17 -2.79 17.63
C VAL A 147 -14.90 -2.83 16.79
N MET A 148 -14.95 -2.35 15.54
CA MET A 148 -13.77 -2.33 14.66
C MET A 148 -12.65 -1.43 15.22
N VAL A 149 -12.99 -0.25 15.73
CA VAL A 149 -12.00 0.66 16.37
C VAL A 149 -11.37 0.03 17.60
N LEU A 150 -12.18 -0.60 18.45
CA LEU A 150 -11.70 -1.30 19.66
C LEU A 150 -10.77 -2.46 19.27
N VAL A 151 -11.17 -3.31 18.35
CA VAL A 151 -10.36 -4.43 17.88
C VAL A 151 -9.05 -3.95 17.28
N ALA A 152 -9.07 -2.92 16.42
CA ALA A 152 -7.86 -2.35 15.83
C ALA A 152 -6.90 -1.78 16.88
N THR A 153 -7.44 -1.09 17.90
CA THR A 153 -6.64 -0.52 19.00
C THR A 153 -6.03 -1.60 19.86
N ILE A 154 -6.82 -2.60 20.27
CA ILE A 154 -6.36 -3.73 21.08
C ILE A 154 -5.28 -4.52 20.32
N THR A 155 -5.48 -4.80 19.04
CA THR A 155 -4.51 -5.53 18.20
C THR A 155 -3.17 -4.80 18.13
N LYS A 156 -3.19 -3.48 17.94
CA LYS A 156 -1.97 -2.66 17.95
C LYS A 156 -1.27 -2.68 19.31
N TRP A 157 -2.04 -2.60 20.38
CA TRP A 157 -1.50 -2.66 21.74
C TRP A 157 -0.88 -4.02 22.06
N MET A 158 -1.55 -5.11 21.69
CA MET A 158 -1.03 -6.47 21.81
C MET A 158 0.25 -6.67 21.00
N ALA A 159 0.26 -6.19 19.75
CA ALA A 159 1.44 -6.28 18.89
C ALA A 159 2.65 -5.54 19.50
N ALA A 160 2.44 -4.35 20.04
CA ALA A 160 3.48 -3.58 20.72
C ALA A 160 3.99 -4.31 21.98
N TRP A 161 3.09 -4.87 22.77
CA TRP A 161 3.43 -5.60 23.98
C TRP A 161 4.21 -6.90 23.70
N VAL A 162 3.76 -7.68 22.72
CA VAL A 162 4.46 -8.88 22.26
C VAL A 162 5.86 -8.54 21.73
N THR A 163 5.98 -7.46 20.97
CA THR A 163 7.28 -7.01 20.45
C THR A 163 8.23 -6.61 21.59
N GLN A 164 7.74 -5.92 22.61
CA GLN A 164 8.53 -5.60 23.82
C GLN A 164 8.99 -6.86 24.55
N MET A 165 8.12 -7.86 24.66
CA MET A 165 8.47 -9.13 25.31
C MET A 165 9.56 -9.91 24.57
N ILE A 166 9.47 -9.95 23.25
CA ILE A 166 10.41 -10.71 22.39
C ILE A 166 11.77 -10.02 22.30
N TYR A 167 11.80 -8.70 22.21
CA TYR A 167 13.05 -7.94 22.00
C TYR A 167 13.68 -7.39 23.29
N GLY A 168 13.08 -7.62 24.46
CA GLY A 168 13.64 -7.22 25.75
C GLY A 168 13.94 -5.72 25.86
N MET A 169 13.26 -4.88 25.05
CA MET A 169 13.46 -3.44 25.08
C MET A 169 12.95 -2.86 26.39
N SER A 170 13.87 -2.22 27.12
CA SER A 170 13.60 -1.50 28.36
C SER A 170 12.46 -0.50 28.18
N LYS A 171 11.57 -0.47 29.17
CA LYS A 171 10.50 0.53 29.24
C LYS A 171 11.13 1.93 29.29
N PHE A 172 10.88 2.74 28.29
CA PHE A 172 10.99 4.19 28.39
C PHE A 172 9.66 4.78 28.77
#